data_8b86cd688204c601ef9c5ecc27df5725
#
_entry.id   8b86cd688204c601ef9c5ecc27df5725
#
_cell.length_a   1.000
_cell.length_b   1.000
_cell.length_c   1.000
_cell.angle_alpha   90.00
_cell.angle_beta   90.00
_cell.angle_gamma   90.00
#
_symmetry.space_group_name_H-M   'P 1'
#
loop_
_entity.id
_entity.type
_entity.pdbx_description
1 polymer ?
#
loop_
_entity_poly.entity_id
_entity_poly.type
_entity_poly.pdbx_seq_one_letter_code
_entity_poly.pdbx_strand_id
1 'polypeptide(L)'
;GIVSRTVRDTAHMYDCLFGNVVGDPYGIPYKKGSLVEALSKKNKLKIGFNLKSPVGIEPSSDAIEAIKFNAKLCEDLGHDVEEMNFSYDGLLAARAFTITISSHVTQMFNELKDVVGRGFKKNEVETATRLFNYLGKSFRASDYTWARYTMQKIARSVMEETDKYDVVLTPIISQKPPLIGEIRPNKQASILSEIIMTLKLGWVFRIQSIRDSILNNLAPESLWYSPDAMLQNITGQPSISLPTYWTSDNLPLGVQFA
;
A
#
# COMPACT_ATOMS: atom_id res chain seq x y z
N GLY A 1 11.29 -4.42 3.08
CA GLY A 1 11.46 -3.24 3.95
C GLY A 1 12.13 -3.62 5.26
N ILE A 2 12.50 -2.62 6.05
CA ILE A 2 13.17 -2.79 7.33
C ILE A 2 12.24 -2.25 8.42
N VAL A 3 12.09 -3.00 9.51
CA VAL A 3 11.42 -2.58 10.73
C VAL A 3 12.48 -2.47 11.82
N SER A 4 12.65 -1.28 12.36
CA SER A 4 13.66 -1.01 13.39
C SER A 4 13.12 -0.02 14.44
N ARG A 5 13.88 0.19 15.52
CA ARG A 5 13.51 1.15 16.56
C ARG A 5 13.98 2.58 16.27
N THR A 6 14.97 2.75 15.40
CA THR A 6 15.52 4.06 15.07
C THR A 6 15.75 4.22 13.58
N VAL A 7 15.65 5.46 13.08
CA VAL A 7 15.98 5.79 11.69
C VAL A 7 17.45 5.46 11.39
N ARG A 8 18.34 5.58 12.38
CA ARG A 8 19.76 5.23 12.24
C ARG A 8 19.96 3.74 11.97
N ASP A 9 19.24 2.86 12.68
CA ASP A 9 19.31 1.42 12.45
C ASP A 9 18.79 1.07 11.04
N THR A 10 17.69 1.73 10.62
CA THR A 10 17.18 1.61 9.26
C THR A 10 18.23 2.02 8.24
N ALA A 11 18.91 3.15 8.43
CA ALA A 11 19.96 3.63 7.53
C ALA A 11 21.13 2.65 7.43
N HIS A 12 21.62 2.13 8.56
CA HIS A 12 22.68 1.11 8.59
C HIS A 12 22.28 -0.16 7.83
N MET A 13 21.06 -0.64 8.04
CA MET A 13 20.57 -1.84 7.35
C MET A 13 20.45 -1.61 5.85
N TYR A 14 19.95 -0.45 5.43
CA TYR A 14 19.89 -0.12 4.00
C TYR A 14 21.27 0.05 3.38
N ASP A 15 22.25 0.63 4.07
CA ASP A 15 23.62 0.73 3.58
C ASP A 15 24.23 -0.67 3.32
N CYS A 16 23.81 -1.69 4.06
CA CYS A 16 24.23 -3.08 3.86
C CYS A 16 23.45 -3.80 2.74
N LEU A 17 22.16 -3.48 2.56
CA LEU A 17 21.26 -4.22 1.67
C LEU A 17 21.06 -3.53 0.31
N PHE A 18 21.47 -2.27 0.20
CA PHE A 18 21.24 -1.47 -1.00
C PHE A 18 22.11 -1.95 -2.16
N GLY A 19 21.49 -2.15 -3.30
CA GLY A 19 22.20 -2.54 -4.52
C GLY A 19 21.31 -3.31 -5.47
N ASN A 20 21.85 -3.60 -6.64
CA ASN A 20 21.19 -4.43 -7.65
C ASN A 20 21.85 -5.79 -7.70
N VAL A 21 21.07 -6.84 -7.82
CA VAL A 21 21.56 -8.19 -8.10
C VAL A 21 21.54 -8.43 -9.61
N VAL A 22 22.53 -9.16 -10.11
CA VAL A 22 22.55 -9.51 -11.54
C VAL A 22 21.32 -10.31 -11.91
N GLY A 23 20.55 -9.80 -12.88
CA GLY A 23 19.29 -10.40 -13.31
C GLY A 23 18.04 -9.75 -12.72
N ASP A 24 18.16 -8.75 -11.86
CA ASP A 24 17.01 -7.97 -11.39
C ASP A 24 16.28 -7.31 -12.59
N PRO A 25 14.94 -7.44 -12.67
CA PRO A 25 14.18 -6.87 -13.78
C PRO A 25 14.10 -5.35 -13.73
N TYR A 26 14.34 -4.74 -12.57
CA TYR A 26 14.34 -3.31 -12.34
C TYR A 26 15.57 -2.92 -11.52
N GLY A 27 16.38 -2.01 -12.06
CA GLY A 27 17.51 -1.45 -11.34
C GLY A 27 17.09 -0.27 -10.47
N ILE A 28 17.60 -0.20 -9.26
CA ILE A 28 17.50 0.99 -8.42
C ILE A 28 18.69 1.89 -8.76
N PRO A 29 18.49 3.18 -9.08
CA PRO A 29 19.58 4.11 -9.30
C PRO A 29 20.53 4.12 -8.10
N TYR A 30 21.79 3.77 -8.34
CA TYR A 30 22.79 3.76 -7.26
C TYR A 30 23.03 5.20 -6.78
N LYS A 31 22.70 5.48 -5.52
CA LYS A 31 23.06 6.73 -4.86
C LYS A 31 24.47 6.60 -4.27
N LYS A 32 25.40 7.43 -4.71
CA LYS A 32 26.73 7.49 -4.06
C LYS A 32 26.59 8.04 -2.65
N GLY A 33 27.17 7.36 -1.67
CA GLY A 33 27.26 7.78 -0.28
C GLY A 33 26.42 6.96 0.69
N SER A 34 26.77 7.01 1.94
CA SER A 34 26.10 6.30 3.02
C SER A 34 24.82 7.01 3.45
N LEU A 35 23.75 6.25 3.68
CA LEU A 35 22.51 6.77 4.28
C LEU A 35 22.75 7.20 5.74
N VAL A 36 23.67 6.53 6.44
CA VAL A 36 24.07 6.94 7.81
C VAL A 36 24.71 8.30 7.79
N GLU A 37 25.61 8.59 6.84
CA GLU A 37 26.22 9.91 6.68
C GLU A 37 25.17 10.96 6.30
N ALA A 38 24.15 10.59 5.54
CA ALA A 38 23.07 11.49 5.16
C ALA A 38 22.25 12.00 6.35
N LEU A 39 22.17 11.24 7.47
CA LEU A 39 21.45 11.65 8.68
C LEU A 39 22.03 12.91 9.34
N SER A 40 23.29 13.26 9.08
CA SER A 40 23.93 14.47 9.62
C SER A 40 23.67 15.71 8.77
N LYS A 41 23.14 15.55 7.54
CA LYS A 41 22.91 16.66 6.63
C LYS A 41 21.63 17.40 7.01
N LYS A 42 21.74 18.69 7.23
CA LYS A 42 20.60 19.58 7.50
C LYS A 42 20.28 20.38 6.25
N ASN A 43 19.40 19.86 5.42
CA ASN A 43 18.89 20.57 4.25
C ASN A 43 17.50 21.10 4.56
N LYS A 44 17.20 22.32 4.09
CA LYS A 44 15.82 22.80 4.06
C LYS A 44 15.10 22.04 2.94
N LEU A 45 13.99 21.40 3.26
CA LEU A 45 13.18 20.63 2.30
C LEU A 45 11.87 21.36 2.04
N LYS A 46 11.32 21.14 0.86
CA LYS A 46 9.94 21.49 0.53
C LYS A 46 9.07 20.25 0.71
N ILE A 47 8.10 20.34 1.61
CA ILE A 47 7.28 19.20 2.06
C ILE A 47 5.81 19.48 1.74
N GLY A 48 5.19 18.59 0.97
CA GLY A 48 3.74 18.58 0.78
C GLY A 48 3.08 17.68 1.81
N PHE A 49 1.90 18.04 2.33
CA PHE A 49 1.10 17.12 3.14
C PHE A 49 -0.33 16.99 2.63
N ASN A 50 -0.85 15.78 2.67
CA ASN A 50 -2.21 15.49 2.20
C ASN A 50 -3.08 14.99 3.35
N LEU A 51 -4.29 15.57 3.46
CA LEU A 51 -5.28 15.21 4.48
C LEU A 51 -6.44 14.36 3.93
N LYS A 52 -6.55 14.21 2.61
CA LYS A 52 -7.67 13.54 1.96
C LYS A 52 -7.22 12.29 1.24
N SER A 53 -7.92 11.18 1.45
CA SER A 53 -7.67 9.99 0.66
C SER A 53 -8.36 10.05 -0.70
N PRO A 54 -7.63 9.89 -1.82
CA PRO A 54 -8.22 9.82 -3.15
C PRO A 54 -9.14 8.61 -3.36
N VAL A 55 -9.06 7.62 -2.48
CA VAL A 55 -9.97 6.44 -2.48
C VAL A 55 -11.35 6.78 -1.90
N GLY A 56 -11.54 7.99 -1.37
CA GLY A 56 -12.81 8.45 -0.80
C GLY A 56 -13.07 7.97 0.62
N ILE A 57 -12.03 7.55 1.32
CA ILE A 57 -12.09 7.13 2.73
C ILE A 57 -11.77 8.34 3.59
N GLU A 58 -12.71 8.75 4.44
CA GLU A 58 -12.51 9.85 5.37
C GLU A 58 -11.54 9.41 6.49
N PRO A 59 -10.37 10.08 6.65
CA PRO A 59 -9.48 9.80 7.76
C PRO A 59 -10.12 10.19 9.09
N SER A 60 -9.80 9.44 10.14
CA SER A 60 -10.22 9.77 11.50
C SER A 60 -9.60 11.10 11.97
N SER A 61 -10.20 11.71 13.00
CA SER A 61 -9.65 12.92 13.61
C SER A 61 -8.20 12.72 14.08
N ASP A 62 -7.88 11.57 14.65
CA ASP A 62 -6.51 11.26 15.10
C ASP A 62 -5.53 11.19 13.91
N ALA A 63 -5.95 10.64 12.76
CA ALA A 63 -5.10 10.59 11.56
C ALA A 63 -4.83 11.99 11.00
N ILE A 64 -5.86 12.85 10.97
CA ILE A 64 -5.74 14.26 10.55
C ILE A 64 -4.82 15.03 11.51
N GLU A 65 -5.01 14.87 12.82
CA GLU A 65 -4.18 15.53 13.83
C GLU A 65 -2.72 15.05 13.78
N ALA A 66 -2.50 13.75 13.52
CA ALA A 66 -1.15 13.23 13.33
C ALA A 66 -0.42 13.89 12.15
N ILE A 67 -1.09 14.08 11.02
CA ILE A 67 -0.51 14.79 9.86
C ILE A 67 -0.24 16.26 10.19
N LYS A 68 -1.19 16.96 10.78
CA LYS A 68 -1.02 18.38 11.17
C LYS A 68 0.10 18.57 12.16
N PHE A 69 0.20 17.69 13.16
CA PHE A 69 1.29 17.69 14.14
C PHE A 69 2.64 17.54 13.44
N ASN A 70 2.77 16.58 12.51
CA ASN A 70 4.03 16.37 11.78
C ASN A 70 4.35 17.49 10.80
N ALA A 71 3.35 18.05 10.13
CA ALA A 71 3.53 19.23 9.28
C ALA A 71 4.09 20.40 10.10
N LYS A 72 3.50 20.67 11.27
CA LYS A 72 3.98 21.70 12.19
C LYS A 72 5.38 21.42 12.71
N LEU A 73 5.68 20.17 13.08
CA LEU A 73 7.01 19.76 13.50
C LEU A 73 8.06 20.01 12.40
N CYS A 74 7.73 19.73 11.14
CA CYS A 74 8.60 20.00 10.00
C CYS A 74 8.82 21.51 9.80
N GLU A 75 7.80 22.35 9.95
CA GLU A 75 7.93 23.81 9.93
C GLU A 75 8.87 24.31 11.04
N ASP A 76 8.69 23.81 12.27
CA ASP A 76 9.51 24.20 13.42
C ASP A 76 10.98 23.75 13.25
N LEU A 77 11.23 22.71 12.48
CA LEU A 77 12.56 22.27 12.05
C LEU A 77 13.14 23.09 10.90
N GLY A 78 12.38 24.06 10.36
CA GLY A 78 12.82 25.00 9.32
C GLY A 78 12.56 24.58 7.88
N HIS A 79 11.76 23.55 7.66
CA HIS A 79 11.32 23.13 6.33
C HIS A 79 10.21 24.04 5.79
N ASP A 80 10.03 24.02 4.48
CA ASP A 80 8.92 24.70 3.79
C ASP A 80 7.78 23.71 3.59
N VAL A 81 6.64 23.96 4.27
CA VAL A 81 5.54 22.98 4.36
C VAL A 81 4.26 23.56 3.81
N GLU A 82 3.59 22.86 2.89
CA GLU A 82 2.31 23.31 2.34
C GLU A 82 1.31 22.14 2.18
N GLU A 83 0.02 22.44 2.31
CA GLU A 83 -1.03 21.46 2.04
C GLU A 83 -1.16 21.22 0.54
N MET A 84 -1.32 19.96 0.16
CA MET A 84 -1.56 19.52 -1.20
C MET A 84 -2.72 18.53 -1.29
N ASN A 85 -3.23 18.32 -2.48
CA ASN A 85 -4.22 17.27 -2.74
C ASN A 85 -3.81 16.51 -4.00
N PHE A 86 -3.99 15.19 -3.96
CA PHE A 86 -3.85 14.36 -5.15
C PHE A 86 -5.10 14.44 -6.03
N SER A 87 -4.92 14.47 -7.36
CA SER A 87 -6.00 14.57 -8.34
C SER A 87 -6.32 13.24 -9.06
N TYR A 88 -5.58 12.16 -8.78
CA TYR A 88 -5.83 10.87 -9.43
C TYR A 88 -7.13 10.19 -8.96
N ASP A 89 -7.71 9.36 -9.84
CA ASP A 89 -8.88 8.54 -9.50
C ASP A 89 -8.46 7.37 -8.59
N GLY A 90 -8.71 7.52 -7.30
CA GLY A 90 -8.34 6.54 -6.28
C GLY A 90 -9.11 5.22 -6.39
N LEU A 91 -10.37 5.23 -6.84
CA LEU A 91 -11.14 3.99 -7.04
C LEU A 91 -10.61 3.21 -8.25
N LEU A 92 -10.25 3.91 -9.32
CA LEU A 92 -9.59 3.31 -10.46
C LEU A 92 -8.23 2.71 -10.08
N ALA A 93 -7.45 3.43 -9.26
CA ALA A 93 -6.19 2.94 -8.70
C ALA A 93 -6.38 1.68 -7.85
N ALA A 94 -7.34 1.70 -6.92
CA ALA A 94 -7.67 0.57 -6.06
C ALA A 94 -8.08 -0.67 -6.86
N ARG A 95 -8.88 -0.49 -7.90
CA ARG A 95 -9.28 -1.57 -8.81
C ARG A 95 -8.09 -2.17 -9.55
N ALA A 96 -7.24 -1.34 -10.15
CA ALA A 96 -6.04 -1.80 -10.87
C ALA A 96 -5.05 -2.51 -9.92
N PHE A 97 -4.88 -1.97 -8.73
CA PHE A 97 -4.05 -2.56 -7.68
C PHE A 97 -4.57 -3.93 -7.24
N THR A 98 -5.89 -4.06 -7.00
CA THR A 98 -6.53 -5.33 -6.61
C THR A 98 -6.37 -6.41 -7.69
N ILE A 99 -6.52 -6.08 -8.98
CA ILE A 99 -6.27 -7.01 -10.08
C ILE A 99 -4.82 -7.47 -10.08
N THR A 100 -3.89 -6.55 -9.90
CA THR A 100 -2.45 -6.85 -9.89
C THR A 100 -2.08 -7.75 -8.72
N ILE A 101 -2.50 -7.42 -7.49
CA ILE A 101 -2.26 -8.24 -6.29
C ILE A 101 -2.88 -9.62 -6.44
N SER A 102 -4.13 -9.73 -6.90
CA SER A 102 -4.78 -11.03 -7.07
C SER A 102 -4.01 -11.93 -8.05
N SER A 103 -3.48 -11.34 -9.13
CA SER A 103 -2.66 -12.07 -10.11
C SER A 103 -1.36 -12.56 -9.50
N HIS A 104 -0.67 -11.72 -8.71
CA HIS A 104 0.55 -12.09 -8.00
C HIS A 104 0.30 -13.15 -6.91
N VAL A 105 -0.80 -13.02 -6.15
CA VAL A 105 -1.20 -14.05 -5.17
C VAL A 105 -1.41 -15.39 -5.86
N THR A 106 -2.03 -15.41 -7.04
CA THR A 106 -2.19 -16.66 -7.82
C THR A 106 -0.85 -17.25 -8.21
N GLN A 107 0.09 -16.45 -8.67
CA GLN A 107 1.44 -16.91 -9.02
C GLN A 107 2.19 -17.43 -7.79
N MET A 108 2.13 -16.72 -6.67
CA MET A 108 2.70 -17.17 -5.40
C MET A 108 2.15 -18.56 -4.97
N PHE A 109 0.84 -18.79 -5.13
CA PHE A 109 0.25 -20.11 -4.85
C PHE A 109 0.81 -21.22 -5.74
N ASN A 110 1.13 -20.92 -7.02
CA ASN A 110 1.74 -21.89 -7.92
C ASN A 110 3.18 -22.21 -7.49
N GLU A 111 3.99 -21.20 -7.22
CA GLU A 111 5.39 -21.36 -6.76
C GLU A 111 5.45 -22.14 -5.44
N LEU A 112 4.63 -21.76 -4.45
CA LEU A 112 4.59 -22.45 -3.16
C LEU A 112 4.08 -23.90 -3.30
N LYS A 113 3.17 -24.17 -4.25
CA LYS A 113 2.73 -25.53 -4.54
C LYS A 113 3.91 -26.39 -5.04
N ASP A 114 4.76 -25.84 -5.89
CA ASP A 114 5.93 -26.57 -6.40
C ASP A 114 6.96 -26.83 -5.29
N VAL A 115 7.17 -25.87 -4.39
CA VAL A 115 8.04 -26.03 -3.23
C VAL A 115 7.49 -27.04 -2.22
N VAL A 116 6.21 -27.00 -1.92
CA VAL A 116 5.54 -27.88 -0.93
C VAL A 116 5.22 -29.26 -1.53
N GLY A 117 5.21 -29.38 -2.85
CA GLY A 117 4.88 -30.62 -3.58
C GLY A 117 3.37 -30.96 -3.62
N ARG A 118 2.50 -30.06 -3.10
CA ARG A 118 1.04 -30.22 -3.10
C ARG A 118 0.31 -28.89 -3.03
N GLY A 119 -0.99 -28.91 -3.33
CA GLY A 119 -1.86 -27.76 -3.08
C GLY A 119 -2.12 -27.52 -1.58
N PHE A 120 -2.49 -26.28 -1.26
CA PHE A 120 -2.83 -25.88 0.11
C PHE A 120 -4.19 -26.44 0.57
N LYS A 121 -4.26 -26.81 1.84
CA LYS A 121 -5.52 -27.15 2.50
C LYS A 121 -6.25 -25.88 2.93
N LYS A 122 -7.56 -26.00 3.17
CA LYS A 122 -8.43 -24.89 3.53
C LYS A 122 -7.96 -24.12 4.78
N ASN A 123 -7.43 -24.82 5.77
CA ASN A 123 -7.00 -24.29 7.06
C ASN A 123 -5.53 -23.81 7.09
N GLU A 124 -4.80 -23.96 6.00
CA GLU A 124 -3.40 -23.52 5.90
C GLU A 124 -3.26 -22.08 5.38
N VAL A 125 -4.34 -21.53 4.82
CA VAL A 125 -4.34 -20.18 4.22
C VAL A 125 -5.64 -19.46 4.58
N GLU A 126 -5.53 -18.18 4.89
CA GLU A 126 -6.67 -17.33 5.24
C GLU A 126 -7.68 -17.20 4.10
N THR A 127 -8.95 -17.01 4.47
CA THR A 127 -10.07 -16.88 3.52
C THR A 127 -9.86 -15.73 2.54
N ALA A 128 -9.38 -14.58 3.01
CA ALA A 128 -9.10 -13.42 2.16
C ALA A 128 -8.04 -13.73 1.09
N THR A 129 -6.92 -14.35 1.49
CA THR A 129 -5.85 -14.74 0.56
C THR A 129 -6.33 -15.76 -0.47
N ARG A 130 -7.19 -16.70 -0.05
CA ARG A 130 -7.82 -17.66 -0.98
C ARG A 130 -8.74 -16.95 -1.97
N LEU A 131 -9.50 -15.94 -1.52
CA LEU A 131 -10.36 -15.15 -2.38
C LEU A 131 -9.55 -14.41 -3.46
N PHE A 132 -8.44 -13.76 -3.09
CA PHE A 132 -7.53 -13.13 -4.05
C PHE A 132 -6.97 -14.14 -5.07
N ASN A 133 -6.63 -15.36 -4.63
CA ASN A 133 -6.20 -16.43 -5.55
C ASN A 133 -7.32 -16.83 -6.52
N TYR A 134 -8.57 -16.93 -6.07
CA TYR A 134 -9.70 -17.23 -6.96
C TYR A 134 -9.97 -16.12 -7.97
N LEU A 135 -9.89 -14.86 -7.52
CA LEU A 135 -10.01 -13.70 -8.39
C LEU A 135 -8.89 -13.67 -9.43
N GLY A 136 -7.64 -13.87 -9.01
CA GLY A 136 -6.49 -13.86 -9.91
C GLY A 136 -6.59 -14.94 -11.02
N LYS A 137 -7.13 -16.11 -10.70
CA LYS A 137 -7.41 -17.17 -11.70
C LYS A 137 -8.52 -16.81 -12.70
N SER A 138 -9.34 -15.81 -12.39
CA SER A 138 -10.44 -15.38 -13.27
C SER A 138 -10.02 -14.31 -14.27
N PHE A 139 -8.92 -13.60 -14.01
CA PHE A 139 -8.45 -12.53 -14.89
C PHE A 139 -7.78 -13.07 -16.15
N ARG A 140 -7.98 -12.33 -17.24
CA ARG A 140 -7.28 -12.54 -18.50
C ARG A 140 -5.96 -11.75 -18.50
N ALA A 141 -5.04 -12.10 -19.38
CA ALA A 141 -3.82 -11.33 -19.58
C ALA A 141 -4.09 -9.85 -19.91
N SER A 142 -5.18 -9.58 -20.65
CA SER A 142 -5.64 -8.22 -20.96
C SER A 142 -6.07 -7.45 -19.72
N ASP A 143 -6.69 -8.08 -18.72
CA ASP A 143 -7.11 -7.44 -17.48
C ASP A 143 -5.86 -7.02 -16.66
N TYR A 144 -4.87 -7.90 -16.57
CA TYR A 144 -3.59 -7.60 -15.92
C TYR A 144 -2.81 -6.48 -16.63
N THR A 145 -2.71 -6.54 -17.97
CA THR A 145 -2.03 -5.51 -18.75
C THR A 145 -2.72 -4.15 -18.63
N TRP A 146 -4.04 -4.13 -18.63
CA TRP A 146 -4.83 -2.93 -18.39
C TRP A 146 -4.54 -2.35 -17.00
N ALA A 147 -4.52 -3.20 -15.97
CA ALA A 147 -4.22 -2.78 -14.60
C ALA A 147 -2.81 -2.16 -14.49
N ARG A 148 -1.81 -2.82 -15.05
CA ARG A 148 -0.42 -2.32 -15.10
C ARG A 148 -0.31 -0.97 -15.81
N TYR A 149 -0.96 -0.84 -16.96
CA TYR A 149 -0.96 0.41 -17.73
C TYR A 149 -1.69 1.54 -16.99
N THR A 150 -2.81 1.22 -16.34
CA THR A 150 -3.57 2.17 -15.53
C THR A 150 -2.74 2.68 -14.34
N MET A 151 -2.10 1.77 -13.60
CA MET A 151 -1.20 2.15 -12.50
C MET A 151 -0.03 3.03 -12.99
N GLN A 152 0.54 2.73 -14.15
CA GLN A 152 1.62 3.54 -14.72
C GLN A 152 1.15 4.97 -15.10
N LYS A 153 -0.08 5.12 -15.60
CA LYS A 153 -0.66 6.45 -15.86
C LYS A 153 -0.83 7.24 -14.56
N ILE A 154 -1.38 6.58 -13.53
CA ILE A 154 -1.56 7.19 -12.21
C ILE A 154 -0.21 7.57 -11.61
N ALA A 155 0.78 6.68 -11.68
CA ALA A 155 2.14 6.97 -11.21
C ALA A 155 2.71 8.25 -11.85
N ARG A 156 2.56 8.41 -13.16
CA ARG A 156 3.02 9.63 -13.87
C ARG A 156 2.31 10.88 -13.38
N SER A 157 0.97 10.84 -13.28
CA SER A 157 0.19 11.98 -12.80
C SER A 157 0.62 12.37 -11.37
N VAL A 158 0.77 11.40 -10.48
CA VAL A 158 1.22 11.65 -9.10
C VAL A 158 2.64 12.21 -9.06
N MET A 159 3.56 11.66 -9.85
CA MET A 159 4.95 12.15 -9.91
C MET A 159 5.02 13.59 -10.45
N GLU A 160 4.20 13.95 -11.46
CA GLU A 160 4.09 15.30 -11.97
C GLU A 160 3.53 16.28 -10.91
N GLU A 161 2.51 15.87 -10.15
CA GLU A 161 1.93 16.66 -9.05
C GLU A 161 2.90 16.87 -7.88
N THR A 162 3.76 15.89 -7.63
CA THR A 162 4.69 15.89 -6.49
C THR A 162 6.10 16.33 -6.82
N ASP A 163 6.44 16.59 -8.09
CA ASP A 163 7.78 16.95 -8.57
C ASP A 163 8.38 18.20 -7.88
N LYS A 164 7.51 19.09 -7.42
CA LYS A 164 7.92 20.32 -6.70
C LYS A 164 8.27 20.09 -5.23
N TYR A 165 8.01 18.89 -4.67
CA TYR A 165 8.29 18.53 -3.28
C TYR A 165 9.47 17.57 -3.18
N ASP A 166 10.26 17.74 -2.13
CA ASP A 166 11.30 16.78 -1.77
C ASP A 166 10.72 15.57 -1.04
N VAL A 167 9.61 15.78 -0.31
CA VAL A 167 8.91 14.75 0.49
C VAL A 167 7.42 15.05 0.53
N VAL A 168 6.61 14.00 0.55
CA VAL A 168 5.16 14.11 0.77
C VAL A 168 4.76 13.33 2.02
N LEU A 169 3.96 13.97 2.89
CA LEU A 169 3.37 13.40 4.10
C LEU A 169 1.95 12.91 3.82
N THR A 170 1.69 11.67 4.18
CA THR A 170 0.34 11.07 4.10
C THR A 170 0.03 10.25 5.35
N PRO A 171 -1.25 10.02 5.70
CA PRO A 171 -1.60 9.05 6.73
C PRO A 171 -1.16 7.65 6.30
N ILE A 172 -0.46 6.91 7.16
CA ILE A 172 -0.16 5.50 6.86
C ILE A 172 -1.40 4.63 7.13
N ILE A 173 -2.18 5.00 8.13
CA ILE A 173 -3.49 4.42 8.43
C ILE A 173 -4.50 5.54 8.58
N SER A 174 -5.69 5.35 8.01
CA SER A 174 -6.76 6.34 8.05
C SER A 174 -7.61 6.27 9.32
N GLN A 175 -7.48 5.21 10.11
CA GLN A 175 -8.25 4.96 11.31
C GLN A 175 -7.32 4.76 12.52
N LYS A 176 -7.88 4.69 13.72
CA LYS A 176 -7.13 4.25 14.91
C LYS A 176 -6.57 2.85 14.72
N PRO A 177 -5.48 2.48 15.43
CA PRO A 177 -5.01 1.10 15.45
C PRO A 177 -6.15 0.13 15.81
N PRO A 178 -6.40 -0.91 14.99
CA PRO A 178 -7.56 -1.77 15.17
C PRO A 178 -7.42 -2.68 16.38
N LEU A 179 -8.53 -3.08 16.95
CA LEU A 179 -8.57 -4.16 17.92
C LEU A 179 -8.23 -5.49 17.26
N ILE A 180 -7.70 -6.44 18.05
CA ILE A 180 -7.39 -7.79 17.56
C ILE A 180 -8.68 -8.44 17.01
N GLY A 181 -8.67 -8.75 15.72
CA GLY A 181 -9.79 -9.34 15.01
C GLY A 181 -10.85 -8.37 14.48
N GLU A 182 -10.64 -7.07 14.60
CA GLU A 182 -11.53 -6.03 14.05
C GLU A 182 -11.42 -5.96 12.51
N ILE A 183 -10.21 -6.04 11.97
CA ILE A 183 -9.99 -6.11 10.51
C ILE A 183 -10.34 -7.53 10.05
N ARG A 184 -11.62 -7.74 9.80
CA ARG A 184 -12.11 -9.00 9.22
C ARG A 184 -13.07 -8.67 8.09
N PRO A 185 -13.08 -9.48 7.02
CA PRO A 185 -14.12 -9.36 6.00
C PRO A 185 -15.49 -9.42 6.65
N ASN A 186 -16.45 -8.68 6.11
CA ASN A 186 -17.85 -8.77 6.51
C ASN A 186 -18.27 -10.24 6.60
N LYS A 187 -18.93 -10.64 7.69
CA LYS A 187 -19.33 -12.04 7.94
C LYS A 187 -20.12 -12.63 6.77
N GLN A 188 -21.03 -11.86 6.17
CA GLN A 188 -21.82 -12.31 5.02
C GLN A 188 -20.95 -12.54 3.79
N ALA A 189 -20.05 -11.61 3.46
CA ALA A 189 -19.09 -11.74 2.36
C ALA A 189 -18.13 -12.93 2.59
N SER A 190 -17.71 -13.13 3.83
CA SER A 190 -16.86 -14.28 4.22
C SER A 190 -17.59 -15.61 4.03
N ILE A 191 -18.85 -15.72 4.48
CA ILE A 191 -19.68 -16.94 4.31
C ILE A 191 -19.93 -17.21 2.83
N LEU A 192 -20.31 -16.18 2.06
CA LEU A 192 -20.55 -16.33 0.63
C LEU A 192 -19.28 -16.78 -0.12
N SER A 193 -18.15 -16.18 0.20
CA SER A 193 -16.85 -16.57 -0.35
C SER A 193 -16.52 -18.03 -0.02
N GLU A 194 -16.75 -18.45 1.23
CA GLU A 194 -16.54 -19.84 1.66
C GLU A 194 -17.47 -20.84 0.93
N ILE A 195 -18.73 -20.48 0.70
CA ILE A 195 -19.68 -21.29 -0.06
C ILE A 195 -19.19 -21.45 -1.51
N ILE A 196 -18.84 -20.35 -2.16
CA ILE A 196 -18.33 -20.33 -3.56
C ILE A 196 -17.07 -21.21 -3.67
N MET A 197 -16.14 -21.07 -2.71
CA MET A 197 -14.88 -21.83 -2.71
C MET A 197 -15.11 -23.31 -2.40
N THR A 198 -16.00 -23.64 -1.46
CA THR A 198 -16.30 -25.03 -1.04
C THR A 198 -17.02 -25.80 -2.16
N LEU A 199 -17.97 -25.15 -2.83
CA LEU A 199 -18.70 -25.72 -3.97
C LEU A 199 -17.92 -25.67 -5.28
N LYS A 200 -16.66 -25.19 -5.25
CA LYS A 200 -15.80 -25.03 -6.45
C LYS A 200 -16.44 -24.18 -7.55
N LEU A 201 -17.30 -23.23 -7.16
CA LEU A 201 -17.97 -22.30 -8.07
C LEU A 201 -17.07 -21.14 -8.53
N GLY A 202 -15.75 -21.28 -8.47
CA GLY A 202 -14.79 -20.26 -8.89
C GLY A 202 -14.95 -19.77 -10.34
N TRP A 203 -15.64 -20.54 -11.19
CA TRP A 203 -15.98 -20.12 -12.54
C TRP A 203 -16.91 -18.89 -12.58
N VAL A 204 -17.71 -18.65 -11.54
CA VAL A 204 -18.60 -17.47 -11.41
C VAL A 204 -17.81 -16.19 -11.54
N PHE A 205 -16.57 -16.14 -11.03
CA PHE A 205 -15.67 -14.97 -11.16
C PHE A 205 -15.23 -14.68 -12.60
N ARG A 206 -15.47 -15.61 -13.55
CA ARG A 206 -15.22 -15.37 -14.98
C ARG A 206 -16.35 -14.58 -15.64
N ILE A 207 -17.52 -14.49 -14.99
CA ILE A 207 -18.65 -13.67 -15.45
C ILE A 207 -18.29 -12.21 -15.15
N GLN A 208 -18.16 -11.40 -16.19
CA GLN A 208 -17.63 -10.03 -16.08
C GLN A 208 -18.44 -9.18 -15.11
N SER A 209 -19.77 -9.20 -15.16
CA SER A 209 -20.62 -8.39 -14.26
C SER A 209 -20.45 -8.76 -12.80
N ILE A 210 -20.30 -10.05 -12.48
CA ILE A 210 -20.07 -10.52 -11.11
C ILE A 210 -18.67 -10.09 -10.63
N ARG A 211 -17.67 -10.29 -11.49
CA ARG A 211 -16.30 -9.90 -11.20
C ARG A 211 -16.16 -8.39 -10.97
N ASP A 212 -16.78 -7.59 -11.82
CA ASP A 212 -16.75 -6.13 -11.71
C ASP A 212 -17.48 -5.66 -10.44
N SER A 213 -18.61 -6.27 -10.08
CA SER A 213 -19.30 -5.99 -8.81
C SER A 213 -18.42 -6.31 -7.60
N ILE A 214 -17.74 -7.46 -7.62
CA ILE A 214 -16.83 -7.84 -6.53
C ILE A 214 -15.64 -6.87 -6.43
N LEU A 215 -15.02 -6.51 -7.55
CA LEU A 215 -13.91 -5.57 -7.56
C LEU A 215 -14.31 -4.18 -7.06
N ASN A 216 -15.49 -3.70 -7.46
CA ASN A 216 -15.97 -2.38 -7.04
C ASN A 216 -16.25 -2.29 -5.53
N ASN A 217 -16.57 -3.41 -4.88
CA ASN A 217 -16.79 -3.47 -3.44
C ASN A 217 -15.51 -3.84 -2.67
N LEU A 218 -14.77 -4.85 -3.16
CA LEU A 218 -13.59 -5.38 -2.48
C LEU A 218 -12.40 -4.39 -2.51
N ALA A 219 -12.23 -3.65 -3.61
CA ALA A 219 -11.07 -2.77 -3.75
C ALA A 219 -11.06 -1.65 -2.69
N PRO A 220 -12.12 -0.83 -2.52
CA PRO A 220 -12.16 0.15 -1.44
C PRO A 220 -12.19 -0.51 -0.05
N GLU A 221 -12.93 -1.63 0.13
CA GLU A 221 -12.99 -2.34 1.42
C GLU A 221 -11.64 -2.90 1.87
N SER A 222 -10.81 -3.38 0.95
CA SER A 222 -9.47 -3.87 1.28
C SER A 222 -8.47 -2.76 1.63
N LEU A 223 -8.76 -1.52 1.26
CA LEU A 223 -7.91 -0.35 1.46
C LEU A 223 -8.44 0.61 2.54
N TRP A 224 -9.64 0.36 3.10
CA TRP A 224 -10.30 1.31 4.01
C TRP A 224 -9.45 1.71 5.20
N TYR A 225 -8.59 0.81 5.67
CA TYR A 225 -7.73 1.04 6.82
C TYR A 225 -6.44 1.79 6.45
N SER A 226 -5.86 1.49 5.29
CA SER A 226 -4.56 2.04 4.85
C SER A 226 -4.61 2.42 3.35
N PRO A 227 -5.44 3.38 2.97
CA PRO A 227 -5.67 3.71 1.56
C PRO A 227 -4.43 4.31 0.88
N ASP A 228 -3.67 5.11 1.61
CA ASP A 228 -2.53 5.85 1.05
C ASP A 228 -1.27 4.99 0.89
N ALA A 229 -1.15 3.87 1.63
CA ALA A 229 -0.01 2.96 1.51
C ALA A 229 0.05 2.23 0.15
N MET A 230 -1.04 2.21 -0.62
CA MET A 230 -1.08 1.68 -1.98
C MET A 230 -0.24 2.53 -2.95
N LEU A 231 -0.19 3.85 -2.74
CA LEU A 231 0.36 4.79 -3.70
C LEU A 231 1.83 4.52 -4.01
N GLN A 232 2.65 4.28 -2.99
CA GLN A 232 4.09 4.02 -3.16
C GLN A 232 4.37 2.68 -3.84
N ASN A 233 3.46 1.72 -3.72
CA ASN A 233 3.52 0.48 -4.51
C ASN A 233 3.18 0.71 -5.99
N ILE A 234 2.45 1.78 -6.31
CA ILE A 234 2.12 2.17 -7.70
C ILE A 234 3.24 3.01 -8.31
N THR A 235 3.74 4.00 -7.55
CA THR A 235 4.77 4.95 -8.03
C THR A 235 6.18 4.38 -7.97
N GLY A 236 6.44 3.44 -7.07
CA GLY A 236 7.78 2.91 -6.80
C GLY A 236 8.66 3.85 -5.95
N GLN A 237 8.09 4.91 -5.39
CA GLN A 237 8.81 5.82 -4.50
C GLN A 237 9.17 5.12 -3.18
N PRO A 238 10.35 5.40 -2.61
CA PRO A 238 10.68 4.95 -1.27
C PRO A 238 9.79 5.65 -0.25
N SER A 239 9.43 4.94 0.82
CA SER A 239 8.66 5.53 1.90
C SER A 239 9.06 4.96 3.27
N ILE A 240 8.86 5.77 4.30
CA ILE A 240 9.09 5.40 5.68
C ILE A 240 7.88 5.81 6.53
N SER A 241 7.47 4.94 7.45
CA SER A 241 6.46 5.26 8.46
C SER A 241 7.15 5.55 9.80
N LEU A 242 6.85 6.71 10.38
CA LEU A 242 7.40 7.13 11.68
C LEU A 242 6.25 7.30 12.69
N PRO A 243 6.32 6.66 13.87
CA PRO A 243 5.30 6.76 14.94
C PRO A 243 5.52 8.02 15.77
N THR A 244 5.26 9.18 15.19
CA THR A 244 5.58 10.49 15.77
C THR A 244 4.42 11.14 16.52
N TYR A 245 3.23 10.55 16.46
CA TYR A 245 2.03 11.04 17.12
C TYR A 245 1.45 9.98 18.06
N TRP A 246 0.83 10.41 19.15
CA TRP A 246 0.14 9.57 20.11
C TRP A 246 -1.32 9.98 20.21
N THR A 247 -2.22 9.03 20.05
CA THR A 247 -3.65 9.27 20.21
C THR A 247 -4.00 9.57 21.68
N SER A 248 -5.21 10.07 21.92
CA SER A 248 -5.73 10.28 23.29
C SER A 248 -5.75 9.00 24.13
N ASP A 249 -5.87 7.84 23.48
CA ASP A 249 -5.84 6.52 24.11
C ASP A 249 -4.41 5.99 24.31
N ASN A 250 -3.41 6.84 24.12
CA ASN A 250 -1.98 6.52 24.26
C ASN A 250 -1.50 5.42 23.31
N LEU A 251 -2.03 5.40 22.09
CA LEU A 251 -1.59 4.51 21.01
C LEU A 251 -0.70 5.29 20.04
N PRO A 252 0.43 4.72 19.57
CA PRO A 252 1.26 5.37 18.58
C PRO A 252 0.57 5.35 17.22
N LEU A 253 0.55 6.49 16.53
CA LEU A 253 0.03 6.64 15.20
C LEU A 253 1.15 7.10 14.25
N GLY A 254 1.39 6.31 13.20
CA GLY A 254 2.42 6.60 12.23
C GLY A 254 1.96 7.58 11.15
N VAL A 255 2.92 8.34 10.66
CA VAL A 255 2.80 9.18 9.46
C VAL A 255 3.80 8.67 8.43
N GLN A 256 3.37 8.59 7.18
CA GLN A 256 4.21 8.18 6.07
C GLN A 256 4.87 9.38 5.42
N PHE A 257 6.17 9.27 5.21
CA PHE A 257 7.01 10.17 4.44
C PHE A 257 7.45 9.43 3.16
N ALA A 258 7.11 9.98 2.00
CA ALA A 258 7.43 9.41 0.69
C ALA A 258 8.13 10.40 -0.21
#